data_092ce10236c18251612c6bc98699057b
#
_entry.id   092ce10236c18251612c6bc98699057b
#
_cell.length_a   1.000
_cell.length_b   1.000
_cell.length_c   1.000
_cell.angle_alpha   90.00
_cell.angle_beta   90.00
_cell.angle_gamma   90.00
#
_symmetry.space_group_name_H-M   'P 1'
#
loop_
_entity.id
_entity.type
_entity.pdbx_description
1 polymer ?
#
loop_
_entity_poly.entity_id
_entity_poly.type
_entity_poly.pdbx_seq_one_letter_code
_entity_poly.pdbx_strand_id
1 'polypeptide(L)' 'MENIKRVYSVAEIQKILGIGRTRIYQYLEEVYRRQDPFRVIKIGKLYKIPKESFDEWLSCNYS' A
#
# COMPACT_ATOMS: atom_id res chain seq x y z
N MET A 1 8.01 20.79 -13.48
CA MET A 1 8.30 19.50 -12.87
C MET A 1 7.05 18.82 -12.38
N GLU A 2 6.80 17.64 -12.83
CA GLU A 2 5.63 16.94 -12.38
C GLU A 2 5.83 16.30 -11.06
N ASN A 3 4.75 16.31 -10.29
CA ASN A 3 4.71 15.58 -9.03
C ASN A 3 4.02 14.27 -9.25
N ILE A 4 4.65 13.41 -9.98
CA ILE A 4 4.07 12.11 -10.24
C ILE A 4 4.29 11.26 -9.02
N LYS A 5 3.19 10.92 -8.39
CA LYS A 5 3.24 10.09 -7.21
C LYS A 5 3.41 8.65 -7.64
N ARG A 6 4.50 8.06 -7.22
CA ARG A 6 4.78 6.67 -7.58
C ARG A 6 4.50 5.70 -6.45
N VAL A 7 4.10 6.23 -5.31
CA VAL A 7 3.77 5.39 -4.16
C VAL A 7 2.49 5.89 -3.54
N TYR A 8 1.78 4.99 -2.90
CA TYR A 8 0.61 5.34 -2.09
C TYR A 8 1.03 5.49 -0.65
N SER A 9 0.35 6.37 0.05
CA SER A 9 0.49 6.46 1.50
C SER A 9 -0.50 5.50 2.15
N VAL A 10 -0.34 5.32 3.47
CA VAL A 10 -1.29 4.47 4.21
C VAL A 10 -2.71 5.00 4.08
N ALA A 11 -2.86 6.32 4.18
CA ALA A 11 -4.19 6.92 4.09
C ALA A 11 -4.86 6.64 2.75
N GLU A 12 -4.06 6.66 1.69
CA GLU A 12 -4.59 6.39 0.36
C GLU A 12 -5.03 4.95 0.21
N ILE A 13 -4.21 4.03 0.71
CA ILE A 13 -4.57 2.61 0.68
C ILE A 13 -5.82 2.36 1.51
N GLN A 14 -5.91 3.01 2.65
CA GLN A 14 -7.08 2.89 3.52
C GLN A 14 -8.35 3.28 2.78
N LYS A 15 -8.29 4.36 2.04
CA LYS A 15 -9.44 4.81 1.26
C LYS A 15 -9.80 3.83 0.16
N ILE A 16 -8.80 3.34 -0.52
CA ILE A 16 -9.04 2.42 -1.64
C ILE A 16 -9.69 1.14 -1.15
N LEU A 17 -9.19 0.60 -0.05
CA LEU A 17 -9.68 -0.67 0.46
C LEU A 17 -10.88 -0.53 1.38
N GLY A 18 -11.11 0.67 1.89
CA GLY A 18 -12.28 0.93 2.74
C GLY A 18 -12.24 0.21 4.07
N ILE A 19 -11.07 0.13 4.69
CA ILE A 19 -10.93 -0.55 5.98
C ILE A 19 -10.44 0.43 7.03
N GLY A 20 -10.57 0.03 8.30
CA GLY A 20 -10.21 0.87 9.42
C GLY A 20 -8.72 1.10 9.53
N ARG A 21 -8.36 2.15 10.27
CA ARG A 21 -6.97 2.54 10.40
C ARG A 21 -6.12 1.49 11.09
N THR A 22 -6.62 0.95 12.19
CA THR A 22 -5.87 -0.06 12.93
C THR A 22 -5.64 -1.29 12.07
N ARG A 23 -6.68 -1.69 11.36
CA ARG A 23 -6.60 -2.88 10.53
C ARG A 23 -5.63 -2.69 9.36
N ILE A 24 -5.64 -1.50 8.76
CA ILE A 24 -4.74 -1.28 7.63
C ILE A 24 -3.28 -1.31 8.08
N TYR A 25 -2.98 -0.77 9.24
CA TYR A 25 -1.62 -0.80 9.74
C TYR A 25 -1.15 -2.23 10.04
N GLN A 26 -2.02 -3.02 10.64
CA GLN A 26 -1.70 -4.42 10.92
C GLN A 26 -1.45 -5.19 9.62
N TYR A 27 -2.30 -4.94 8.63
CA TYR A 27 -2.17 -5.61 7.35
C TYR A 27 -0.88 -5.20 6.64
N LEU A 28 -0.58 -3.91 6.62
CA LEU A 28 0.61 -3.43 5.92
C LEU A 28 1.88 -3.89 6.61
N GLU A 29 1.87 -4.02 7.91
CA GLU A 29 3.02 -4.54 8.62
C GLU A 29 3.31 -5.99 8.19
N GLU A 30 2.25 -6.76 8.07
CA GLU A 30 2.38 -8.14 7.61
C GLU A 30 2.91 -8.20 6.18
N VAL A 31 2.33 -7.37 5.31
CA VAL A 31 2.77 -7.30 3.92
C VAL A 31 4.22 -6.87 3.84
N TYR A 32 4.61 -5.92 4.67
CA TYR A 32 5.98 -5.44 4.68
C TYR A 32 6.97 -6.55 5.03
N ARG A 33 6.62 -7.35 6.00
CA ARG A 33 7.51 -8.43 6.42
C ARG A 33 7.64 -9.50 5.34
N ARG A 34 6.55 -9.77 4.64
CA ARG A 34 6.55 -10.82 3.62
C ARG A 34 6.84 -10.30 2.22
N GLN A 35 6.64 -9.01 2.01
CA GLN A 35 6.71 -8.40 0.68
C GLN A 35 5.75 -9.11 -0.28
N ASP A 36 4.57 -9.42 0.21
CA ASP A 36 3.58 -10.21 -0.49
C ASP A 36 2.22 -9.88 0.13
N PRO A 37 1.19 -9.68 -0.66
CA PRO A 37 1.07 -9.88 -2.11
C PRO A 37 1.59 -8.72 -2.95
N PHE A 38 1.96 -7.61 -2.34
CA PHE A 38 2.56 -6.50 -3.05
C PHE A 38 3.68 -5.95 -2.17
N ARG A 39 4.46 -5.06 -2.76
CA ARG A 39 5.62 -4.53 -2.06
C ARG A 39 5.24 -3.39 -1.15
N VAL A 40 5.93 -3.28 -0.03
CA VAL A 40 5.78 -2.17 0.90
C VAL A 40 7.16 -1.68 1.27
N ILE A 41 7.34 -0.38 1.22
CA ILE A 41 8.59 0.26 1.61
C ILE A 41 8.35 1.01 2.91
N LYS A 42 9.29 0.90 3.82
CA LYS A 42 9.19 1.61 5.09
C LYS A 42 10.30 2.64 5.19
N ILE A 43 9.90 3.88 5.40
CA ILE A 43 10.85 4.97 5.57
C ILE A 43 10.56 5.59 6.92
N GLY A 44 11.50 5.36 7.87
CA GLY A 44 11.25 5.77 9.23
C GLY A 44 10.04 5.06 9.78
N LYS A 45 8.99 5.81 10.10
CA LYS A 45 7.75 5.24 10.60
C LYS A 45 6.66 5.23 9.53
N LEU A 46 6.99 5.61 8.31
CA LEU A 46 6.00 5.74 7.26
C LEU A 46 6.08 4.55 6.32
N TYR A 47 4.93 4.01 6.01
CA TYR A 47 4.80 2.97 5.00
C TYR A 47 4.47 3.61 3.66
N LYS A 48 5.17 3.20 2.62
CA LYS A 48 4.91 3.65 1.27
C LYS A 48 4.74 2.43 0.39
N ILE A 49 3.72 2.45 -0.42
CA ILE A 49 3.37 1.29 -1.24
C ILE A 49 3.53 1.66 -2.71
N PRO A 50 4.44 1.02 -3.44
CA PRO A 50 4.61 1.32 -4.87
C PRO A 50 3.30 1.12 -5.60
N LYS A 51 2.92 2.15 -6.34
CA LYS A 51 1.64 2.14 -7.06
C LYS A 51 1.53 0.95 -7.99
N GLU A 52 2.58 0.73 -8.75
CA GLU A 52 2.58 -0.34 -9.74
C GLU A 52 2.28 -1.69 -9.11
N SER A 53 2.96 -1.95 -8.01
CA SER A 53 2.81 -3.23 -7.31
C SER A 53 1.40 -3.39 -6.75
N PHE A 54 0.89 -2.35 -6.12
CA PHE A 54 -0.44 -2.40 -5.51
C PHE A 54 -1.53 -2.45 -6.57
N ASP A 55 -1.38 -1.64 -7.61
CA ASP A 55 -2.39 -1.59 -8.66
C ASP A 55 -2.50 -2.92 -9.38
N GLU A 56 -1.38 -3.56 -9.61
CA GLU A 56 -1.37 -4.86 -10.24
C GLU A 56 -2.09 -5.90 -9.40
N TRP A 57 -1.79 -5.90 -8.11
CA TRP A 57 -2.45 -6.83 -7.19
C TRP A 57 -3.95 -6.56 -7.14
N LEU A 58 -4.31 -5.30 -7.04
CA LEU A 58 -5.72 -4.92 -6.94
C LEU A 58 -6.47 -5.32 -8.20
N SER A 59 -5.86 -5.09 -9.34
CA SER A 59 -6.48 -5.43 -10.63
C SER A 59 -6.73 -6.92 -10.72
N CYS A 60 -5.81 -7.73 -10.26
CA CYS A 60 -5.96 -9.19 -10.31
C CYS A 60 -7.05 -9.69 -9.38
N ASN A 61 -7.29 -8.98 -8.29
CA ASN A 61 -8.21 -9.47 -7.27
C ASN A 61 -9.59 -8.85 -7.35
N TYR A 62 -9.71 -7.69 -8.00
CA TYR A 62 -10.98 -6.96 -8.02
C TYR A 62 -11.41 -6.53 -9.40
N SER A 63 -10.77 -7.03 -10.41
CA SER A 63 -11.11 -6.64 -11.78
C SER A 63 -12.43 -7.25 -12.24
#